data_aa6bdfe06cbcb186f86e5601e0c79de6
#
_entry.id   aa6bdfe06cbcb186f86e5601e0c79de6
#
_cell.length_a   1.000
_cell.length_b   1.000
_cell.length_c   1.000
_cell.angle_alpha   90.00
_cell.angle_beta   90.00
_cell.angle_gamma   90.00
#
_symmetry.space_group_name_H-M   'P 1'
#
loop_
_entity.id
_entity.type
_entity.pdbx_description
1 polymer ?
#
loop_
_entity_poly.entity_id
_entity_poly.type
_entity_poly.pdbx_seq_one_letter_code
_entity_poly.pdbx_strand_id
1 'polypeptide(L)'
;NLISTPIPNAPSGKFVQELGENGMMRTHAYYGGTSGNFGALVEVHEHESDGFDSIANVGGDTGFDKSDLMFKARYESGNHSLTLKMVDLDETSNQSYVGLSQYSFQQNPRQRYGATAYDKMMNDGEQTSLTYVGDFESFDVTFTSWQNDYYRDWFKVSDFNNKKAHGEQDDINELISSSNNGSANAQAILDGKLPVQIEYKHNNRYYTNEGYQFTINTSMGIHDLTLGYRDMEDSESRVQAHEYADQAADGSLSPLYGYIGLNNSNNRLRESSATSYYLQDTMDFGRLDITVGYRSEDYDQRHRRWSDRAGPNLTMVRTGPADNRDTFATNDHTTQSFGATYEVNDNVTLVAGFHEGMTPMFGAAPEEADNTELGIRYSEGTTDIELFYFSSEYSNLSAECTLVSGAACNPDESAVFSGGSADVEGLEFNGSLVLEGGNGISYPIALAYTSTDATFNNSSESDYFGVVAAGDDLPYIPSSSMSLVMGFLTDNGLSGNMRLIDVGSSCSIAACGTFNKIHAHTILDLNLRKALNDAMDVYLILENVTDDEDIISRAPSEGARSQKPRTIKVGFSYKF
;
A
#
# COMPACT_ATOMS: atom_id res chain seq x y z
N ASN A 1 -3.38 -12.54 -1.68
CA ASN A 1 -4.34 -12.40 -2.79
C ASN A 1 -5.61 -11.73 -2.30
N LEU A 2 -6.06 -10.67 -3.00
CA LEU A 2 -7.35 -10.03 -2.76
C LEU A 2 -8.41 -10.75 -3.60
N ILE A 3 -9.43 -11.29 -2.94
CA ILE A 3 -10.54 -11.99 -3.60
C ILE A 3 -11.77 -11.10 -3.48
N SER A 4 -12.33 -10.68 -4.62
CA SER A 4 -13.57 -9.89 -4.67
C SER A 4 -14.79 -10.76 -4.36
N THR A 5 -15.86 -10.16 -3.83
CA THR A 5 -17.12 -10.86 -3.46
C THR A 5 -17.56 -11.86 -4.54
N PRO A 6 -17.75 -13.14 -4.21
CA PRO A 6 -18.18 -14.15 -5.18
C PRO A 6 -19.64 -13.96 -5.56
N ILE A 7 -20.03 -14.36 -6.77
CA ILE A 7 -21.45 -14.43 -7.17
C ILE A 7 -22.12 -15.54 -6.36
N PRO A 8 -23.20 -15.25 -5.60
CA PRO A 8 -23.88 -16.25 -4.79
C PRO A 8 -24.56 -17.33 -5.65
N ASN A 9 -24.65 -18.56 -5.13
CA ASN A 9 -25.34 -19.68 -5.79
C ASN A 9 -26.87 -19.52 -5.83
N ALA A 10 -27.44 -18.74 -4.90
CA ALA A 10 -28.86 -18.39 -4.86
C ALA A 10 -28.99 -16.87 -4.62
N PRO A 11 -30.12 -16.26 -5.00
CA PRO A 11 -30.36 -14.84 -4.75
C PRO A 11 -30.14 -14.51 -3.27
N SER A 12 -29.16 -13.68 -3.00
CA SER A 12 -28.81 -13.23 -1.65
C SER A 12 -28.02 -11.93 -1.69
N GLY A 13 -27.99 -11.22 -0.59
CA GLY A 13 -27.26 -9.98 -0.45
C GLY A 13 -26.84 -9.71 0.99
N LYS A 14 -26.05 -8.67 1.12
CA LYS A 14 -25.63 -8.14 2.42
C LYS A 14 -25.62 -6.63 2.35
N PHE A 15 -26.07 -6.01 3.44
CA PHE A 15 -25.97 -4.57 3.68
C PHE A 15 -25.25 -4.34 5.00
N VAL A 16 -24.26 -3.46 4.99
CA VAL A 16 -23.52 -3.03 6.18
C VAL A 16 -23.52 -1.51 6.21
N GLN A 17 -23.88 -0.96 7.37
CA GLN A 17 -23.75 0.46 7.64
C GLN A 17 -22.93 0.66 8.90
N GLU A 18 -21.89 1.50 8.81
CA GLU A 18 -21.10 1.97 9.94
C GLU A 18 -21.20 3.48 10.06
N LEU A 19 -21.30 3.97 11.27
CA LEU A 19 -21.25 5.38 11.62
C LEU A 19 -20.22 5.57 12.72
N GLY A 20 -19.43 6.63 12.64
CA GLY A 20 -18.37 6.90 13.59
C GLY A 20 -18.19 8.38 13.90
N GLU A 21 -17.22 8.67 14.74
CA GLU A 21 -16.77 10.03 15.01
C GLU A 21 -16.18 10.68 13.76
N ASN A 22 -16.04 12.00 13.75
CA ASN A 22 -15.50 12.80 12.65
C ASN A 22 -16.27 12.62 11.33
N GLY A 23 -17.61 12.57 11.40
CA GLY A 23 -18.47 12.41 10.22
C GLY A 23 -18.29 11.07 9.50
N MET A 24 -17.58 10.10 10.09
CA MET A 24 -17.31 8.83 9.45
C MET A 24 -18.61 8.08 9.15
N MET A 25 -18.82 7.78 7.88
CA MET A 25 -19.88 6.92 7.37
C MET A 25 -19.29 5.90 6.39
N ARG A 26 -19.67 4.63 6.56
CA ARG A 26 -19.30 3.57 5.62
C ARG A 26 -20.52 2.73 5.30
N THR A 27 -20.83 2.64 4.02
CA THR A 27 -21.89 1.79 3.46
C THR A 27 -21.24 0.72 2.58
N HIS A 28 -21.57 -0.54 2.82
CA HIS A 28 -21.18 -1.63 1.94
C HIS A 28 -22.40 -2.50 1.67
N ALA A 29 -22.76 -2.66 0.41
CA ALA A 29 -23.90 -3.46 0.00
C ALA A 29 -23.59 -4.29 -1.23
N TYR A 30 -24.03 -5.53 -1.25
CA TYR A 30 -24.06 -6.32 -2.48
C TYR A 30 -25.34 -7.13 -2.59
N TYR A 31 -25.71 -7.41 -3.82
CA TYR A 31 -26.78 -8.35 -4.16
C TYR A 31 -26.40 -9.12 -5.41
N GLY A 32 -26.66 -10.41 -5.39
CA GLY A 32 -26.40 -11.27 -6.54
C GLY A 32 -27.07 -12.63 -6.43
N GLY A 33 -26.86 -13.46 -7.43
CA GLY A 33 -27.36 -14.81 -7.43
C GLY A 33 -27.15 -15.49 -8.77
N THR A 34 -27.39 -16.80 -8.79
CA THR A 34 -27.29 -17.67 -9.97
C THR A 34 -28.68 -18.24 -10.31
N SER A 35 -29.04 -18.22 -11.59
CA SER A 35 -30.27 -18.82 -12.13
C SER A 35 -29.94 -19.58 -13.41
N GLY A 36 -30.12 -20.92 -13.40
CA GLY A 36 -29.65 -21.78 -14.46
C GLY A 36 -28.13 -21.65 -14.65
N ASN A 37 -27.73 -21.33 -15.86
CA ASN A 37 -26.30 -21.17 -16.22
C ASN A 37 -25.76 -19.76 -16.02
N PHE A 38 -26.58 -18.79 -15.59
CA PHE A 38 -26.18 -17.39 -15.46
C PHE A 38 -26.14 -16.94 -14.02
N GLY A 39 -25.08 -16.29 -13.63
CA GLY A 39 -24.92 -15.61 -12.36
C GLY A 39 -24.59 -14.14 -12.55
N ALA A 40 -25.02 -13.28 -11.63
CA ALA A 40 -24.66 -11.87 -11.60
C ALA A 40 -24.54 -11.34 -10.16
N LEU A 41 -23.76 -10.29 -9.98
CA LEU A 41 -23.59 -9.59 -8.71
C LEU A 41 -23.34 -8.11 -8.99
N VAL A 42 -23.92 -7.25 -8.15
CA VAL A 42 -23.59 -5.83 -8.02
C VAL A 42 -23.15 -5.58 -6.59
N GLU A 43 -22.10 -4.80 -6.42
CA GLU A 43 -21.56 -4.41 -5.11
C GLU A 43 -21.23 -2.91 -5.12
N VAL A 44 -21.60 -2.23 -4.05
CA VAL A 44 -21.33 -0.80 -3.81
C VAL A 44 -20.63 -0.66 -2.48
N HIS A 45 -19.59 0.14 -2.45
CA HIS A 45 -18.89 0.53 -1.23
C HIS A 45 -18.69 2.04 -1.23
N GLU A 46 -19.20 2.72 -0.20
CA GLU A 46 -19.02 4.15 0.05
C GLU A 46 -18.38 4.33 1.42
N HIS A 47 -17.39 5.19 1.51
CA HIS A 47 -16.69 5.46 2.77
C HIS A 47 -16.23 6.92 2.80
N GLU A 48 -16.73 7.68 3.77
CA GLU A 48 -16.41 9.08 3.97
C GLU A 48 -16.03 9.39 5.43
N SER A 49 -15.32 10.48 5.63
CA SER A 49 -14.97 11.04 6.94
C SER A 49 -14.52 12.49 6.77
N ASP A 50 -14.85 13.36 7.72
CA ASP A 50 -14.36 14.74 7.78
C ASP A 50 -12.89 14.83 8.24
N GLY A 51 -12.27 13.68 8.65
CA GLY A 51 -10.92 13.62 9.20
C GLY A 51 -10.87 14.08 10.66
N PHE A 52 -9.72 13.86 11.29
CA PHE A 52 -9.54 14.17 12.72
C PHE A 52 -8.53 15.31 12.97
N ASP A 53 -7.81 15.77 11.96
CA ASP A 53 -6.86 16.87 12.08
C ASP A 53 -7.55 18.23 11.93
N SER A 54 -6.97 19.26 12.57
CA SER A 54 -7.35 20.65 12.37
C SER A 54 -6.30 21.38 11.53
N ILE A 55 -6.73 22.20 10.55
CA ILE A 55 -5.81 23.02 9.76
C ILE A 55 -5.61 24.37 10.46
N ALA A 56 -4.38 24.66 10.86
CA ALA A 56 -4.06 25.89 11.59
C ALA A 56 -4.39 27.14 10.79
N ASN A 57 -4.99 28.13 11.44
CA ASN A 57 -5.33 29.46 10.93
C ASN A 57 -6.35 29.49 9.77
N VAL A 58 -6.56 28.39 9.07
CA VAL A 58 -7.41 28.31 7.86
C VAL A 58 -8.70 27.52 8.13
N GLY A 59 -8.60 26.42 8.89
CA GLY A 59 -9.70 25.47 9.05
C GLY A 59 -9.93 24.68 7.76
N GLY A 60 -10.98 23.88 7.74
CA GLY A 60 -11.36 23.06 6.58
C GLY A 60 -11.41 21.59 6.90
N ASP A 61 -11.84 20.81 5.93
CA ASP A 61 -11.98 19.37 5.95
C ASP A 61 -10.61 18.70 5.73
N THR A 62 -10.29 17.68 6.51
CA THR A 62 -9.04 16.91 6.44
C THR A 62 -9.28 15.43 6.13
N GLY A 63 -10.50 15.07 5.79
CA GLY A 63 -10.94 13.71 5.57
C GLY A 63 -10.88 13.26 4.11
N PHE A 64 -11.77 12.38 3.78
CA PHE A 64 -11.85 11.76 2.45
C PHE A 64 -13.28 11.33 2.13
N ASP A 65 -13.54 11.20 0.84
CA ASP A 65 -14.72 10.59 0.23
C ASP A 65 -14.25 9.54 -0.77
N LYS A 66 -14.79 8.32 -0.66
CA LYS A 66 -14.45 7.20 -1.54
C LYS A 66 -15.68 6.42 -1.92
N SER A 67 -15.84 6.12 -3.21
CA SER A 67 -16.88 5.24 -3.75
C SER A 67 -16.30 4.18 -4.68
N ASP A 68 -16.79 2.95 -4.54
CA ASP A 68 -16.45 1.83 -5.41
C ASP A 68 -17.74 1.16 -5.87
N LEU A 69 -17.86 0.90 -7.17
CA LEU A 69 -18.94 0.12 -7.78
C LEU A 69 -18.35 -1.09 -8.49
N MET A 70 -18.80 -2.29 -8.16
CA MET A 70 -18.39 -3.52 -8.85
C MET A 70 -19.59 -4.22 -9.45
N PHE A 71 -19.45 -4.69 -10.69
CA PHE A 71 -20.37 -5.57 -11.38
C PHE A 71 -19.66 -6.86 -11.78
N LYS A 72 -20.32 -8.01 -11.56
CA LYS A 72 -19.88 -9.30 -12.08
C LYS A 72 -21.01 -9.99 -12.84
N ALA A 73 -20.67 -10.67 -13.93
CA ALA A 73 -21.55 -11.58 -14.64
C ALA A 73 -20.79 -12.87 -14.95
N ARG A 74 -21.45 -14.02 -14.76
CA ARG A 74 -20.86 -15.34 -14.99
C ARG A 74 -21.82 -16.21 -15.82
N TYR A 75 -21.25 -16.92 -16.77
CA TYR A 75 -21.91 -18.00 -17.48
C TYR A 75 -21.19 -19.32 -17.19
N GLU A 76 -21.93 -20.33 -16.76
CA GLU A 76 -21.41 -21.69 -16.49
C GLU A 76 -22.11 -22.72 -17.34
N SER A 77 -21.36 -23.68 -17.89
CA SER A 77 -21.90 -24.79 -18.65
C SER A 77 -21.03 -26.05 -18.47
N GLY A 78 -21.55 -27.02 -17.76
CA GLY A 78 -20.77 -28.20 -17.35
C GLY A 78 -19.58 -27.77 -16.48
N ASN A 79 -18.38 -28.16 -16.86
CA ASN A 79 -17.13 -27.86 -16.17
C ASN A 79 -16.46 -26.57 -16.66
N HIS A 80 -17.20 -25.70 -17.34
CA HIS A 80 -16.66 -24.46 -17.91
C HIS A 80 -17.36 -23.23 -17.36
N SER A 81 -16.61 -22.19 -17.05
CA SER A 81 -17.14 -20.90 -16.63
C SER A 81 -16.46 -19.73 -17.34
N LEU A 82 -17.22 -18.68 -17.59
CA LEU A 82 -16.75 -17.41 -18.12
C LEU A 82 -17.28 -16.30 -17.22
N THR A 83 -16.38 -15.52 -16.61
CA THR A 83 -16.71 -14.44 -15.68
C THR A 83 -16.20 -13.11 -16.20
N LEU A 84 -17.10 -12.15 -16.37
CA LEU A 84 -16.80 -10.73 -16.55
C LEU A 84 -16.83 -10.03 -15.19
N LYS A 85 -15.83 -9.21 -14.88
CA LYS A 85 -15.80 -8.30 -13.73
C LYS A 85 -15.49 -6.89 -14.22
N MET A 86 -16.25 -5.92 -13.73
CA MET A 86 -16.02 -4.49 -13.95
C MET A 86 -16.01 -3.79 -12.59
N VAL A 87 -15.08 -2.86 -12.40
CA VAL A 87 -14.98 -2.02 -11.20
C VAL A 87 -14.76 -0.59 -11.63
N ASP A 88 -15.45 0.31 -10.97
CA ASP A 88 -15.31 1.76 -11.08
C ASP A 88 -15.02 2.28 -9.68
N LEU A 89 -14.00 3.13 -9.52
CA LEU A 89 -13.63 3.73 -8.23
C LEU A 89 -13.39 5.22 -8.40
N ASP A 90 -13.83 6.00 -7.41
CA ASP A 90 -13.52 7.43 -7.24
C ASP A 90 -13.10 7.69 -5.80
N GLU A 91 -12.06 8.52 -5.62
CA GLU A 91 -11.60 8.94 -4.30
C GLU A 91 -11.12 10.38 -4.33
N THR A 92 -11.61 11.17 -3.38
CA THR A 92 -11.04 12.46 -3.02
C THR A 92 -10.58 12.42 -1.57
N SER A 93 -9.29 12.72 -1.32
CA SER A 93 -8.75 12.81 0.03
C SER A 93 -8.11 14.17 0.25
N ASN A 94 -8.51 14.87 1.31
CA ASN A 94 -7.97 16.16 1.72
C ASN A 94 -6.78 16.01 2.68
N GLN A 95 -6.23 14.81 2.82
CA GLN A 95 -5.07 14.54 3.66
C GLN A 95 -3.79 15.12 3.06
N SER A 96 -2.87 15.53 3.93
CA SER A 96 -1.53 15.99 3.56
C SER A 96 -0.48 14.88 3.79
N TYR A 97 0.57 14.88 2.98
CA TYR A 97 1.75 14.07 3.27
C TYR A 97 2.66 14.71 4.32
N VAL A 98 2.45 15.99 4.64
CA VAL A 98 3.32 16.79 5.48
C VAL A 98 3.04 16.51 6.95
N GLY A 99 4.06 16.02 7.66
CA GLY A 99 4.07 15.92 9.12
C GLY A 99 4.52 17.22 9.78
N LEU A 100 4.46 17.24 11.10
CA LEU A 100 4.81 18.41 11.92
C LEU A 100 6.29 18.42 12.30
N SER A 101 6.89 19.60 12.49
CA SER A 101 8.15 19.71 13.24
C SER A 101 7.96 19.14 14.65
N GLN A 102 9.04 18.71 15.29
CA GLN A 102 8.96 18.17 16.65
C GLN A 102 8.35 19.17 17.63
N TYR A 103 8.64 20.46 17.46
CA TYR A 103 8.05 21.51 18.28
C TYR A 103 6.53 21.60 18.06
N SER A 104 6.07 21.68 16.81
CA SER A 104 4.63 21.77 16.49
C SER A 104 3.87 20.54 16.96
N PHE A 105 4.45 19.34 16.79
CA PHE A 105 3.88 18.09 17.28
C PHE A 105 3.67 18.09 18.79
N GLN A 106 4.66 18.56 19.56
CA GLN A 106 4.54 18.67 21.02
C GLN A 106 3.50 19.70 21.48
N GLN A 107 3.18 20.70 20.66
CA GLN A 107 2.13 21.68 20.99
C GLN A 107 0.72 21.12 20.68
N ASN A 108 0.55 20.49 19.54
CA ASN A 108 -0.71 19.88 19.14
C ASN A 108 -0.47 18.81 18.06
N PRO A 109 -0.44 17.52 18.39
CA PRO A 109 -0.21 16.44 17.44
C PRO A 109 -1.36 16.25 16.43
N ARG A 110 -2.52 16.83 16.67
CA ARG A 110 -3.73 16.79 15.82
C ARG A 110 -3.88 18.04 14.95
N GLN A 111 -2.80 18.74 14.71
CA GLN A 111 -2.78 19.93 13.86
C GLN A 111 -2.06 19.64 12.54
N ARG A 112 -2.49 20.31 11.49
CA ARG A 112 -1.77 20.46 10.21
C ARG A 112 -1.38 21.92 10.02
N TYR A 113 -0.29 22.17 9.29
CA TYR A 113 0.08 23.53 8.90
C TYR A 113 -0.97 24.17 8.00
N GLY A 114 -1.26 25.46 8.17
CA GLY A 114 -2.15 26.23 7.29
C GLY A 114 -1.77 26.12 5.81
N ALA A 115 -0.47 26.08 5.52
CA ALA A 115 0.06 25.87 4.17
C ALA A 115 -0.44 24.58 3.49
N THR A 116 -0.90 23.58 4.23
CA THR A 116 -1.42 22.31 3.65
C THR A 116 -2.92 22.34 3.37
N ALA A 117 -3.57 23.50 3.50
CA ALA A 117 -5.03 23.60 3.34
C ALA A 117 -5.54 23.28 1.92
N TYR A 118 -4.68 23.40 0.91
CA TYR A 118 -4.98 23.04 -0.48
C TYR A 118 -4.52 21.63 -0.86
N ASP A 119 -3.82 20.91 0.03
CA ASP A 119 -3.38 19.56 -0.25
C ASP A 119 -4.57 18.63 -0.49
N LYS A 120 -4.53 17.91 -1.61
CA LYS A 120 -5.61 17.06 -2.07
C LYS A 120 -5.09 15.91 -2.94
N MET A 121 -5.60 14.71 -2.71
CA MET A 121 -5.42 13.57 -3.60
C MET A 121 -6.76 13.28 -4.28
N MET A 122 -6.74 13.20 -5.61
CA MET A 122 -7.89 12.79 -6.42
C MET A 122 -7.49 11.56 -7.21
N ASN A 123 -8.27 10.50 -7.09
CA ASN A 123 -8.08 9.23 -7.77
C ASN A 123 -9.37 8.84 -8.48
N ASP A 124 -9.24 8.29 -9.67
CA ASP A 124 -10.31 7.74 -10.47
C ASP A 124 -9.78 6.48 -11.16
N GLY A 125 -10.55 5.41 -11.22
CA GLY A 125 -10.05 4.17 -11.78
C GLY A 125 -11.14 3.24 -12.31
N GLU A 126 -10.87 2.66 -13.46
CA GLU A 126 -11.70 1.65 -14.10
C GLU A 126 -10.93 0.34 -14.25
N GLN A 127 -11.55 -0.78 -13.92
CA GLN A 127 -11.02 -2.11 -14.15
C GLN A 127 -12.02 -2.97 -14.88
N THR A 128 -11.59 -3.64 -15.94
CA THR A 128 -12.36 -4.70 -16.61
C THR A 128 -11.53 -5.97 -16.71
N SER A 129 -12.10 -7.11 -16.37
CA SER A 129 -11.46 -8.40 -16.59
C SER A 129 -12.44 -9.46 -17.05
N LEU A 130 -11.95 -10.36 -17.91
CA LEU A 130 -12.65 -11.53 -18.41
C LEU A 130 -11.85 -12.78 -18.05
N THR A 131 -12.43 -13.67 -17.23
CA THR A 131 -11.78 -14.91 -16.81
C THR A 131 -12.58 -16.11 -17.30
N TYR A 132 -11.93 -16.99 -18.03
CA TYR A 132 -12.42 -18.32 -18.38
C TYR A 132 -11.73 -19.36 -17.52
N VAL A 133 -12.51 -20.30 -16.97
CA VAL A 133 -12.01 -21.51 -16.29
C VAL A 133 -12.66 -22.73 -16.93
N GLY A 134 -11.87 -23.70 -17.32
CA GLY A 134 -12.33 -24.95 -17.90
C GLY A 134 -11.60 -26.15 -17.34
N ASP A 135 -12.35 -27.18 -16.91
CA ASP A 135 -11.86 -28.48 -16.49
C ASP A 135 -12.08 -29.50 -17.63
N PHE A 136 -10.99 -30.16 -18.07
CA PHE A 136 -10.90 -31.06 -19.21
C PHE A 136 -10.52 -32.50 -18.81
N GLU A 137 -11.02 -33.00 -17.68
CA GLU A 137 -10.76 -34.32 -17.09
C GLU A 137 -9.29 -34.58 -16.69
N SER A 138 -8.33 -34.24 -17.54
CA SER A 138 -6.89 -34.47 -17.30
C SER A 138 -6.09 -33.21 -17.03
N PHE A 139 -6.66 -32.03 -17.25
CA PHE A 139 -6.03 -30.74 -16.98
C PHE A 139 -7.08 -29.64 -16.82
N ASP A 140 -6.75 -28.63 -16.05
CA ASP A 140 -7.51 -27.40 -15.92
C ASP A 140 -6.84 -26.27 -16.69
N VAL A 141 -7.68 -25.39 -17.24
CA VAL A 141 -7.22 -24.17 -17.91
C VAL A 141 -7.84 -22.96 -17.25
N THR A 142 -7.03 -21.98 -16.94
CA THR A 142 -7.48 -20.64 -16.58
C THR A 142 -6.90 -19.65 -17.58
N PHE A 143 -7.79 -18.87 -18.22
CA PHE A 143 -7.41 -17.72 -19.04
C PHE A 143 -8.01 -16.46 -18.44
N THR A 144 -7.21 -15.43 -18.26
CA THR A 144 -7.67 -14.12 -17.79
C THR A 144 -7.10 -13.03 -18.70
N SER A 145 -7.97 -12.14 -19.18
CA SER A 145 -7.59 -10.88 -19.83
C SER A 145 -8.09 -9.73 -18.97
N TRP A 146 -7.32 -8.65 -18.90
CA TRP A 146 -7.67 -7.47 -18.11
C TRP A 146 -7.23 -6.17 -18.79
N GLN A 147 -7.92 -5.10 -18.41
CA GLN A 147 -7.55 -3.71 -18.64
C GLN A 147 -7.85 -2.93 -17.36
N ASN A 148 -6.89 -2.14 -16.92
CA ASN A 148 -6.99 -1.22 -15.79
C ASN A 148 -6.52 0.15 -16.24
N ASP A 149 -7.36 1.15 -16.06
CA ASP A 149 -7.04 2.55 -16.27
C ASP A 149 -7.16 3.25 -14.93
N TYR A 150 -6.15 4.04 -14.57
CA TYR A 150 -6.11 4.72 -13.28
C TYR A 150 -5.54 6.13 -13.43
N TYR A 151 -6.31 7.09 -12.96
CA TYR A 151 -5.93 8.49 -12.88
C TYR A 151 -5.61 8.89 -11.44
N ARG A 152 -4.59 9.73 -11.25
CA ARG A 152 -4.26 10.33 -9.97
C ARG A 152 -3.75 11.76 -10.15
N ASP A 153 -4.34 12.71 -9.43
CA ASP A 153 -3.73 14.02 -9.20
C ASP A 153 -3.46 14.20 -7.69
N TRP A 154 -2.18 14.23 -7.33
CA TRP A 154 -1.77 14.59 -5.99
C TRP A 154 -1.33 16.05 -5.98
N PHE A 155 -2.27 16.93 -5.70
CA PHE A 155 -2.04 18.35 -5.51
C PHE A 155 -1.56 18.59 -4.09
N LYS A 156 -0.37 19.20 -3.92
CA LYS A 156 0.27 19.30 -2.62
C LYS A 156 1.24 20.47 -2.53
N VAL A 157 1.43 20.97 -1.32
CA VAL A 157 2.48 21.94 -1.00
C VAL A 157 3.86 21.38 -1.38
N SER A 158 4.70 22.20 -2.00
CA SER A 158 6.04 21.87 -2.47
C SER A 158 7.09 22.80 -1.85
N ASP A 159 7.04 24.07 -2.17
CA ASP A 159 8.07 25.02 -1.85
C ASP A 159 7.52 26.31 -1.22
N PHE A 160 8.39 27.02 -0.52
CA PHE A 160 8.12 28.31 0.08
C PHE A 160 9.09 29.35 -0.47
N ASN A 161 8.57 30.34 -1.17
CA ASN A 161 9.39 31.38 -1.77
C ASN A 161 9.60 32.54 -0.79
N ASN A 162 10.67 32.44 -0.01
CA ASN A 162 11.03 33.42 1.01
C ASN A 162 12.02 34.50 0.47
N LYS A 163 12.10 34.69 -0.84
CA LYS A 163 13.05 35.60 -1.51
C LYS A 163 13.08 37.03 -0.92
N LYS A 164 11.96 37.49 -0.33
CA LYS A 164 11.90 38.83 0.29
C LYS A 164 12.57 38.89 1.67
N ALA A 165 12.68 37.78 2.39
CA ALA A 165 13.26 37.74 3.73
C ALA A 165 14.70 37.20 3.76
N HIS A 166 15.05 36.21 2.96
CA HIS A 166 16.37 35.54 3.03
C HIS A 166 17.00 35.21 1.66
N GLY A 167 16.34 35.45 0.53
CA GLY A 167 16.93 35.27 -0.79
C GLY A 167 16.93 33.82 -1.32
N GLU A 168 16.40 32.87 -0.57
CA GLU A 168 16.41 31.45 -0.85
C GLU A 168 14.98 30.91 -1.02
N GLN A 169 14.86 29.79 -1.71
CA GLN A 169 13.65 29.01 -1.83
C GLN A 169 13.85 27.75 -0.98
N ASP A 170 13.01 27.58 0.04
CA ASP A 170 13.08 26.42 0.93
C ASP A 170 11.95 25.45 0.56
N ASP A 171 12.24 24.20 0.34
CA ASP A 171 11.21 23.19 0.27
C ASP A 171 10.64 22.87 1.67
N ILE A 172 9.52 22.16 1.72
CA ILE A 172 8.86 21.82 2.97
C ILE A 172 9.73 20.94 3.89
N ASN A 173 10.62 20.10 3.34
CA ASN A 173 11.57 19.29 4.11
C ASN A 173 12.59 20.19 4.82
N GLU A 174 13.18 21.13 4.08
CA GLU A 174 14.18 22.06 4.60
C GLU A 174 13.61 22.92 5.72
N LEU A 175 12.35 23.38 5.58
CA LEU A 175 11.67 24.15 6.64
C LEU A 175 11.43 23.31 7.89
N ILE A 176 10.98 22.06 7.76
CA ILE A 176 10.76 21.16 8.90
C ILE A 176 12.09 20.86 9.59
N SER A 177 13.12 20.47 8.83
CA SER A 177 14.45 20.19 9.35
C SER A 177 15.08 21.43 10.02
N SER A 178 15.01 22.59 9.38
CA SER A 178 15.49 23.85 9.97
C SER A 178 14.78 24.19 11.26
N SER A 179 13.46 24.01 11.34
CA SER A 179 12.67 24.21 12.56
C SER A 179 13.11 23.24 13.67
N ASN A 180 13.28 21.95 13.35
CA ASN A 180 13.74 20.93 14.28
C ASN A 180 15.15 21.27 14.85
N ASN A 181 15.99 21.88 14.03
CA ASN A 181 17.32 22.35 14.42
C ASN A 181 17.33 23.75 15.07
N GLY A 182 16.17 24.30 15.45
CA GLY A 182 16.02 25.48 16.26
C GLY A 182 15.90 26.80 15.49
N SER A 183 15.64 26.78 14.19
CA SER A 183 15.36 27.98 13.40
C SER A 183 13.99 28.57 13.76
N ALA A 184 13.99 29.67 14.52
CA ALA A 184 12.76 30.40 14.86
C ALA A 184 12.07 30.98 13.62
N ASN A 185 12.81 31.28 12.56
CA ASN A 185 12.27 31.78 11.31
C ASN A 185 11.51 30.70 10.53
N ALA A 186 12.11 29.49 10.36
CA ALA A 186 11.46 28.36 9.75
C ALA A 186 10.18 27.98 10.51
N GLN A 187 10.24 27.90 11.85
CA GLN A 187 9.08 27.65 12.68
C GLN A 187 7.99 28.72 12.50
N ALA A 188 8.35 30.00 12.39
CA ALA A 188 7.39 31.08 12.20
C ALA A 188 6.73 31.06 10.82
N ILE A 189 7.42 30.57 9.78
CA ILE A 189 6.84 30.32 8.44
C ILE A 189 5.81 29.17 8.55
N LEU A 190 6.20 28.05 9.14
CA LEU A 190 5.32 26.89 9.34
C LEU A 190 4.08 27.23 10.17
N ASP A 191 4.23 28.07 11.20
CA ASP A 191 3.12 28.52 12.06
C ASP A 191 2.19 29.56 11.38
N GLY A 192 2.50 30.01 10.16
CA GLY A 192 1.73 31.06 9.49
C GLY A 192 1.93 32.47 10.05
N LYS A 193 3.04 32.72 10.77
CA LYS A 193 3.36 34.03 11.41
C LYS A 193 4.20 34.96 10.53
N LEU A 194 4.67 34.44 9.39
CA LEU A 194 5.43 35.23 8.42
C LEU A 194 4.77 35.16 7.05
N PRO A 195 4.70 36.29 6.32
CA PRO A 195 4.18 36.30 4.96
C PRO A 195 5.16 35.61 4.01
N VAL A 196 4.65 34.68 3.22
CA VAL A 196 5.45 33.93 2.26
C VAL A 196 4.56 33.49 1.08
N GLN A 197 5.12 33.40 -0.13
CA GLN A 197 4.48 32.75 -1.26
C GLN A 197 4.70 31.23 -1.13
N ILE A 198 3.63 30.46 -1.24
CA ILE A 198 3.65 29.00 -1.20
C ILE A 198 3.45 28.49 -2.62
N GLU A 199 4.25 27.52 -3.03
CA GLU A 199 4.11 26.78 -4.26
C GLU A 199 3.44 25.43 -4.00
N TYR A 200 2.43 25.12 -4.80
CA TYR A 200 1.74 23.84 -4.82
C TYR A 200 2.00 23.15 -6.15
N LYS A 201 2.18 21.85 -6.11
CA LYS A 201 2.48 21.02 -7.27
C LYS A 201 1.39 20.01 -7.54
N HIS A 202 0.84 20.01 -8.73
CA HIS A 202 0.06 18.93 -9.27
C HIS A 202 0.98 17.77 -9.68
N ASN A 203 0.88 16.64 -9.02
CA ASN A 203 1.56 15.40 -9.41
C ASN A 203 0.59 14.50 -10.15
N ASN A 204 0.15 14.97 -11.31
CA ASN A 204 -0.86 14.33 -12.13
C ASN A 204 -0.26 13.17 -12.93
N ARG A 205 -0.94 12.02 -12.90
CA ARG A 205 -0.52 10.82 -13.62
C ARG A 205 -1.72 10.03 -14.12
N TYR A 206 -1.55 9.44 -15.32
CA TYR A 206 -2.42 8.44 -15.91
C TYR A 206 -1.64 7.14 -16.00
N TYR A 207 -2.22 6.07 -15.51
CA TYR A 207 -1.65 4.73 -15.59
C TYR A 207 -2.58 3.84 -16.40
N THR A 208 -2.01 3.00 -17.26
CA THR A 208 -2.71 1.91 -17.90
C THR A 208 -1.98 0.61 -17.63
N ASN A 209 -2.71 -0.47 -17.42
CA ASN A 209 -2.16 -1.83 -17.32
C ASN A 209 -3.13 -2.79 -17.99
N GLU A 210 -2.69 -3.45 -19.05
CA GLU A 210 -3.51 -4.41 -19.78
C GLU A 210 -2.72 -5.67 -20.11
N GLY A 211 -3.43 -6.76 -20.34
CA GLY A 211 -2.77 -8.00 -20.68
C GLY A 211 -3.67 -9.22 -20.63
N TYR A 212 -3.02 -10.36 -20.79
CA TYR A 212 -3.66 -11.66 -20.64
C TYR A 212 -2.70 -12.68 -20.04
N GLN A 213 -3.28 -13.64 -19.33
CA GLN A 213 -2.56 -14.74 -18.72
C GLN A 213 -3.27 -16.05 -19.03
N PHE A 214 -2.50 -17.08 -19.28
CA PHE A 214 -2.96 -18.42 -19.50
C PHE A 214 -2.23 -19.37 -18.55
N THR A 215 -2.99 -20.22 -17.84
CA THR A 215 -2.45 -21.21 -16.90
C THR A 215 -3.07 -22.57 -17.17
N ILE A 216 -2.24 -23.61 -17.20
CA ILE A 216 -2.67 -25.01 -17.26
C ILE A 216 -2.17 -25.71 -16.01
N ASN A 217 -3.07 -26.44 -15.33
CA ASN A 217 -2.73 -27.34 -14.23
C ASN A 217 -3.05 -28.77 -14.63
N THR A 218 -2.17 -29.72 -14.31
CA THR A 218 -2.38 -31.14 -14.57
C THR A 218 -1.63 -31.99 -13.56
N SER A 219 -2.25 -33.11 -13.16
CA SER A 219 -1.62 -34.08 -12.26
C SER A 219 -1.24 -35.34 -13.01
N MET A 220 -0.02 -35.83 -12.86
CA MET A 220 0.51 -37.00 -13.57
C MET A 220 1.39 -37.86 -12.64
N GLY A 221 0.83 -38.91 -12.08
CA GLY A 221 1.53 -39.78 -11.13
C GLY A 221 1.83 -39.04 -9.82
N ILE A 222 3.10 -38.75 -9.54
CA ILE A 222 3.53 -37.99 -8.36
C ILE A 222 3.64 -36.48 -8.63
N HIS A 223 3.42 -36.03 -9.86
CA HIS A 223 3.65 -34.67 -10.33
C HIS A 223 2.36 -33.87 -10.40
N ASP A 224 2.31 -32.71 -9.77
CA ASP A 224 1.32 -31.66 -9.96
C ASP A 224 1.98 -30.48 -10.69
N LEU A 225 1.68 -30.37 -11.99
CA LEU A 225 2.33 -29.41 -12.89
C LEU A 225 1.46 -28.18 -13.09
N THR A 226 2.06 -27.00 -12.96
CA THR A 226 1.49 -25.73 -13.39
C THR A 226 2.35 -25.12 -14.48
N LEU A 227 1.75 -24.87 -15.65
CA LEU A 227 2.37 -24.16 -16.78
C LEU A 227 1.67 -22.84 -16.97
N GLY A 228 2.41 -21.77 -17.16
CA GLY A 228 1.83 -20.45 -17.38
C GLY A 228 2.54 -19.64 -18.43
N TYR A 229 1.75 -18.79 -19.07
CA TYR A 229 2.15 -17.75 -20.00
C TYR A 229 1.44 -16.46 -19.62
N ARG A 230 2.15 -15.33 -19.64
CA ARG A 230 1.60 -13.99 -19.43
C ARG A 230 2.20 -13.02 -20.42
N ASP A 231 1.35 -12.16 -20.96
CA ASP A 231 1.73 -11.02 -21.78
C ASP A 231 1.05 -9.77 -21.22
N MET A 232 1.80 -8.70 -21.00
CA MET A 232 1.33 -7.52 -20.29
C MET A 232 2.00 -6.26 -20.81
N GLU A 233 1.23 -5.19 -20.92
CA GLU A 233 1.71 -3.84 -21.18
C GLU A 233 1.29 -2.93 -20.03
N ASP A 234 2.16 -2.00 -19.64
CA ASP A 234 1.84 -0.92 -18.72
C ASP A 234 2.41 0.42 -19.16
N SER A 235 1.79 1.50 -18.70
CA SER A 235 2.28 2.85 -18.95
C SER A 235 2.02 3.80 -17.78
N GLU A 236 2.93 4.76 -17.58
CA GLU A 236 2.77 5.95 -16.74
C GLU A 236 2.91 7.20 -17.61
N SER A 237 1.84 7.93 -17.79
CA SER A 237 1.86 9.26 -18.41
C SER A 237 1.78 10.34 -17.34
N ARG A 238 2.83 11.12 -17.13
CA ARG A 238 2.92 12.19 -16.14
C ARG A 238 2.85 13.56 -16.80
N VAL A 239 1.97 14.44 -16.28
CA VAL A 239 1.85 15.85 -16.65
C VAL A 239 1.69 16.68 -15.39
N GLN A 240 2.58 17.63 -15.13
CA GLN A 240 2.62 18.37 -13.88
C GLN A 240 2.55 19.88 -14.09
N ALA A 241 2.07 20.59 -13.07
CA ALA A 241 2.00 22.05 -13.04
C ALA A 241 2.19 22.57 -11.61
N HIS A 242 2.59 23.84 -11.50
CA HIS A 242 2.58 24.58 -10.25
C HIS A 242 1.45 25.60 -10.21
N GLU A 243 0.90 25.84 -9.02
CA GLU A 243 0.06 26.95 -8.64
C GLU A 243 0.59 27.58 -7.34
N TYR A 244 0.17 28.80 -7.04
CA TYR A 244 0.70 29.55 -5.92
C TYR A 244 -0.43 30.08 -5.04
N ALA A 245 -0.13 30.27 -3.73
CA ALA A 245 -0.92 31.06 -2.82
C ALA A 245 0.01 31.94 -1.96
N ASP A 246 -0.48 33.09 -1.51
CA ASP A 246 0.23 33.92 -0.57
C ASP A 246 -0.30 33.67 0.85
N GLN A 247 0.60 33.29 1.77
CA GLN A 247 0.35 33.26 3.20
C GLN A 247 0.55 34.66 3.77
N ALA A 248 -0.42 35.19 4.49
CA ALA A 248 -0.28 36.44 5.23
C ALA A 248 0.33 36.20 6.63
N ALA A 249 0.69 37.29 7.34
CA ALA A 249 1.30 37.20 8.69
C ALA A 249 0.31 36.72 9.79
N ASP A 250 -0.97 36.63 9.49
CA ASP A 250 -2.01 36.03 10.36
C ASP A 250 -2.31 34.56 10.03
N GLY A 251 -1.57 33.99 9.07
CA GLY A 251 -1.72 32.61 8.60
C GLY A 251 -2.85 32.39 7.59
N SER A 252 -3.61 33.42 7.20
CA SER A 252 -4.59 33.32 6.14
C SER A 252 -3.92 33.10 4.79
N LEU A 253 -4.60 32.35 3.89
CA LEU A 253 -4.13 32.09 2.52
C LEU A 253 -4.96 32.84 1.49
N SER A 254 -4.28 33.36 0.45
CA SER A 254 -4.96 33.86 -0.75
C SER A 254 -5.56 32.70 -1.55
N PRO A 255 -6.54 32.96 -2.43
CA PRO A 255 -6.92 32.00 -3.46
C PRO A 255 -5.72 31.60 -4.32
N LEU A 256 -5.75 30.35 -4.88
CA LEU A 256 -4.74 29.86 -5.82
C LEU A 256 -4.66 30.73 -7.07
N TYR A 257 -3.46 30.93 -7.60
CA TYR A 257 -3.19 31.71 -8.79
C TYR A 257 -1.92 31.25 -9.51
N GLY A 258 -1.68 31.77 -10.72
CA GLY A 258 -0.39 31.70 -11.41
C GLY A 258 -0.05 30.31 -11.93
N TYR A 259 -1.03 29.60 -12.52
CA TYR A 259 -0.79 28.28 -13.11
C TYR A 259 0.39 28.28 -14.08
N ILE A 260 1.37 27.36 -13.84
CA ILE A 260 2.54 27.16 -14.68
C ILE A 260 2.70 25.67 -14.98
N GLY A 261 2.43 25.27 -16.24
CA GLY A 261 2.72 23.90 -16.69
C GLY A 261 4.22 23.62 -16.71
N LEU A 262 4.60 22.41 -16.29
CA LEU A 262 6.00 21.96 -16.22
C LEU A 262 6.35 21.09 -17.42
N ASN A 263 7.66 20.94 -17.68
CA ASN A 263 8.21 20.22 -18.84
C ASN A 263 9.26 19.18 -18.41
N ASN A 264 9.93 18.56 -19.36
CA ASN A 264 11.03 17.60 -19.16
C ASN A 264 10.62 16.40 -18.28
N SER A 265 11.25 16.21 -17.14
CA SER A 265 10.91 15.12 -16.21
C SER A 265 9.45 15.18 -15.72
N ASN A 266 8.83 16.35 -15.78
CA ASN A 266 7.45 16.59 -15.36
C ASN A 266 6.42 16.43 -16.50
N ASN A 267 6.88 16.23 -17.76
CA ASN A 267 6.07 15.85 -18.92
C ASN A 267 6.71 14.60 -19.55
N ARG A 268 6.36 13.43 -19.04
CA ARG A 268 6.98 12.17 -19.40
C ARG A 268 5.96 11.08 -19.70
N LEU A 269 6.41 10.08 -20.45
CA LEU A 269 5.73 8.80 -20.65
C LEU A 269 6.75 7.68 -20.43
N ARG A 270 6.42 6.76 -19.55
CA ARG A 270 7.11 5.49 -19.34
C ARG A 270 6.18 4.38 -19.81
N GLU A 271 6.71 3.45 -20.56
CA GLU A 271 5.99 2.30 -21.10
C GLU A 271 6.83 1.05 -20.85
N SER A 272 6.17 -0.04 -20.53
CA SER A 272 6.77 -1.35 -20.37
C SER A 272 5.89 -2.40 -21.02
N SER A 273 6.50 -3.39 -21.68
CA SER A 273 5.84 -4.61 -22.12
C SER A 273 6.63 -5.80 -21.63
N ALA A 274 5.94 -6.84 -21.16
CA ALA A 274 6.58 -8.02 -20.61
C ALA A 274 5.88 -9.31 -21.07
N THR A 275 6.68 -10.28 -21.51
CA THR A 275 6.22 -11.63 -21.80
C THR A 275 6.89 -12.58 -20.82
N SER A 276 6.11 -13.39 -20.13
CA SER A 276 6.59 -14.33 -19.11
C SER A 276 6.14 -15.75 -19.37
N TYR A 277 7.03 -16.70 -19.12
CA TYR A 277 6.75 -18.13 -19.10
C TYR A 277 7.12 -18.69 -17.73
N TYR A 278 6.30 -19.54 -17.15
CA TYR A 278 6.62 -20.22 -15.90
C TYR A 278 6.19 -21.68 -15.90
N LEU A 279 6.95 -22.48 -15.17
CA LEU A 279 6.71 -23.88 -14.89
C LEU A 279 6.88 -24.09 -13.38
N GLN A 280 5.94 -24.76 -12.76
CA GLN A 280 6.07 -25.29 -11.42
C GLN A 280 5.70 -26.76 -11.42
N ASP A 281 6.46 -27.57 -10.69
CA ASP A 281 6.19 -28.98 -10.44
C ASP A 281 6.22 -29.25 -8.93
N THR A 282 5.12 -29.74 -8.38
CA THR A 282 5.06 -30.24 -7.01
C THR A 282 5.00 -31.76 -7.06
N MET A 283 5.99 -32.41 -6.49
CA MET A 283 6.15 -33.87 -6.50
C MET A 283 5.79 -34.44 -5.13
N ASP A 284 4.75 -35.29 -5.09
CA ASP A 284 4.26 -35.99 -3.89
C ASP A 284 4.99 -37.33 -3.70
N PHE A 285 5.78 -37.44 -2.63
CA PHE A 285 6.45 -38.66 -2.16
C PHE A 285 5.79 -39.21 -0.88
N GLY A 286 4.55 -38.91 -0.64
CA GLY A 286 3.74 -39.31 0.51
C GLY A 286 3.87 -38.33 1.67
N ARG A 287 4.90 -38.44 2.51
CA ARG A 287 5.15 -37.48 3.60
C ARG A 287 6.06 -36.34 3.22
N LEU A 288 6.61 -36.36 2.03
CA LEU A 288 7.52 -35.35 1.52
C LEU A 288 6.98 -34.82 0.19
N ASP A 289 6.66 -33.52 0.14
CA ASP A 289 6.42 -32.81 -1.10
C ASP A 289 7.64 -31.97 -1.45
N ILE A 290 8.01 -31.99 -2.73
CA ILE A 290 9.08 -31.15 -3.28
C ILE A 290 8.48 -30.30 -4.39
N THR A 291 8.63 -28.99 -4.29
CA THR A 291 8.20 -28.04 -5.32
C THR A 291 9.44 -27.43 -5.98
N VAL A 292 9.46 -27.42 -7.30
CA VAL A 292 10.44 -26.69 -8.10
C VAL A 292 9.73 -25.73 -9.04
N GLY A 293 10.26 -24.53 -9.17
CA GLY A 293 9.70 -23.50 -10.04
C GLY A 293 10.77 -22.85 -10.90
N TYR A 294 10.39 -22.46 -12.10
CA TYR A 294 11.20 -21.69 -13.03
C TYR A 294 10.33 -20.65 -13.74
N ARG A 295 10.81 -19.41 -13.83
CA ARG A 295 10.18 -18.33 -14.58
C ARG A 295 11.19 -17.64 -15.46
N SER A 296 10.84 -17.37 -16.71
CA SER A 296 11.57 -16.53 -17.63
C SER A 296 10.70 -15.33 -18.00
N GLU A 297 11.29 -14.17 -18.05
CA GLU A 297 10.63 -12.90 -18.33
C GLU A 297 11.48 -12.08 -19.29
N ASP A 298 10.92 -11.77 -20.47
CA ASP A 298 11.49 -10.85 -21.45
C ASP A 298 10.69 -9.55 -21.35
N TYR A 299 11.36 -8.40 -21.15
CA TYR A 299 10.67 -7.12 -21.03
C TYR A 299 11.39 -5.97 -21.72
N ASP A 300 10.58 -5.13 -22.35
CA ASP A 300 10.99 -3.89 -22.98
C ASP A 300 10.57 -2.71 -22.13
N GLN A 301 11.41 -1.68 -22.05
CA GLN A 301 11.12 -0.45 -21.34
C GLN A 301 11.45 0.75 -22.20
N ARG A 302 10.54 1.75 -22.26
CA ARG A 302 10.75 3.00 -22.95
C ARG A 302 10.46 4.19 -22.07
N HIS A 303 11.38 5.14 -21.98
CA HIS A 303 11.21 6.36 -21.22
C HIS A 303 11.36 7.57 -22.13
N ARG A 304 10.28 8.36 -22.27
CA ARG A 304 10.21 9.54 -23.11
C ARG A 304 9.90 10.78 -22.28
N ARG A 305 10.52 11.93 -22.64
CA ARG A 305 10.29 13.24 -22.01
C ARG A 305 10.21 14.30 -23.08
N TRP A 306 9.39 15.35 -22.83
CA TRP A 306 9.18 16.47 -23.74
C TRP A 306 9.55 17.79 -23.10
N SER A 307 10.16 18.70 -23.90
CA SER A 307 10.38 20.10 -23.53
C SER A 307 9.11 20.94 -23.57
N ASP A 308 8.03 20.42 -24.14
CA ASP A 308 6.71 21.03 -24.08
C ASP A 308 6.25 21.11 -22.63
N ARG A 309 5.61 22.22 -22.29
CA ARG A 309 4.97 22.42 -20.97
C ARG A 309 3.54 21.89 -21.00
N ALA A 310 3.08 21.39 -19.85
CA ALA A 310 1.65 21.10 -19.66
C ALA A 310 0.80 22.34 -19.97
N GLY A 311 -0.27 22.14 -20.72
CA GLY A 311 -1.25 23.18 -21.01
C GLY A 311 -2.16 23.49 -19.81
N PRO A 312 -3.05 24.47 -19.93
CA PRO A 312 -4.03 24.79 -18.88
C PRO A 312 -4.85 23.57 -18.46
N ASN A 313 -5.22 23.50 -17.19
CA ASN A 313 -5.97 22.38 -16.60
C ASN A 313 -5.31 21.02 -16.82
N LEU A 314 -3.98 20.95 -16.66
CA LEU A 314 -3.18 19.74 -16.83
C LEU A 314 -3.34 19.06 -18.20
N THR A 315 -3.71 19.84 -19.22
CA THR A 315 -3.84 19.31 -20.57
C THR A 315 -2.48 18.82 -21.06
N MET A 316 -2.45 17.59 -21.53
CA MET A 316 -1.25 16.99 -22.10
C MET A 316 -0.89 17.68 -23.42
N VAL A 317 0.30 18.27 -23.50
CA VAL A 317 0.89 18.85 -24.70
C VAL A 317 2.17 18.11 -25.03
N ARG A 318 2.20 17.43 -26.19
CA ARG A 318 3.37 16.71 -26.71
C ARG A 318 3.41 16.91 -28.23
N THR A 319 4.12 17.95 -28.66
CA THR A 319 4.20 18.31 -30.08
C THR A 319 5.38 17.62 -30.74
N GLY A 320 5.10 16.50 -31.43
CA GLY A 320 6.14 15.73 -32.11
C GLY A 320 6.82 14.66 -31.24
N PRO A 321 7.95 14.12 -31.72
CA PRO A 321 8.72 13.12 -30.98
C PRO A 321 9.29 13.70 -29.68
N ALA A 322 9.59 12.82 -28.71
CA ALA A 322 10.23 13.24 -27.46
C ALA A 322 11.61 13.86 -27.76
N ASP A 323 11.82 15.10 -27.29
CA ASP A 323 12.98 15.92 -27.62
C ASP A 323 13.95 16.11 -26.42
N ASN A 324 13.52 15.77 -25.21
CA ASN A 324 14.35 15.85 -24.00
C ASN A 324 14.95 14.50 -23.61
N ARG A 325 14.19 13.41 -23.77
CA ARG A 325 14.65 12.02 -23.59
C ARG A 325 13.82 11.07 -24.44
N ASP A 326 14.47 10.11 -25.07
CA ASP A 326 13.87 8.92 -25.65
C ASP A 326 14.86 7.77 -25.51
N THR A 327 14.68 6.95 -24.48
CA THR A 327 15.54 5.79 -24.19
C THR A 327 14.69 4.53 -24.27
N PHE A 328 15.28 3.48 -24.84
CA PHE A 328 14.69 2.16 -24.96
C PHE A 328 15.69 1.12 -24.45
N ALA A 329 15.21 0.14 -23.71
CA ALA A 329 15.99 -0.99 -23.23
C ALA A 329 15.16 -2.27 -23.38
N THR A 330 15.82 -3.34 -23.82
CA THR A 330 15.30 -4.72 -23.80
C THR A 330 16.12 -5.50 -22.78
N ASN A 331 15.43 -6.22 -21.91
CA ASN A 331 16.05 -7.00 -20.85
C ASN A 331 15.38 -8.38 -20.80
N ASP A 332 16.13 -9.36 -20.32
CA ASP A 332 15.66 -10.69 -19.97
C ASP A 332 16.06 -11.03 -18.54
N HIS A 333 15.22 -11.78 -17.85
CA HIS A 333 15.51 -12.25 -16.50
C HIS A 333 14.89 -13.63 -16.25
N THR A 334 15.57 -14.42 -15.42
CA THR A 334 15.07 -15.74 -15.01
C THR A 334 15.11 -15.86 -13.51
N THR A 335 14.07 -16.46 -12.91
CA THR A 335 14.01 -16.75 -11.48
C THR A 335 13.71 -18.22 -11.27
N GLN A 336 14.26 -18.76 -10.18
CA GLN A 336 14.10 -20.14 -9.76
C GLN A 336 13.53 -20.19 -8.36
N SER A 337 12.81 -21.27 -8.06
CA SER A 337 12.34 -21.55 -6.72
C SER A 337 12.44 -23.03 -6.38
N PHE A 338 12.66 -23.30 -5.11
CA PHE A 338 12.67 -24.65 -4.53
C PHE A 338 11.91 -24.63 -3.22
N GLY A 339 11.01 -25.59 -3.01
CA GLY A 339 10.27 -25.77 -1.77
C GLY A 339 10.27 -27.23 -1.36
N ALA A 340 10.22 -27.49 -0.06
CA ALA A 340 10.01 -28.82 0.49
C ALA A 340 9.15 -28.74 1.74
N THR A 341 8.14 -29.62 1.82
CA THR A 341 7.37 -29.85 3.04
C THR A 341 7.51 -31.30 3.47
N TYR A 342 7.75 -31.55 4.76
CA TYR A 342 7.89 -32.89 5.31
C TYR A 342 7.00 -33.10 6.52
N GLU A 343 6.04 -34.00 6.40
CA GLU A 343 5.16 -34.43 7.48
C GLU A 343 5.88 -35.37 8.43
N VAL A 344 6.36 -34.84 9.57
CA VAL A 344 6.99 -35.63 10.63
C VAL A 344 5.98 -36.62 11.21
N ASN A 345 4.77 -36.12 11.45
CA ASN A 345 3.59 -36.88 11.87
C ASN A 345 2.34 -36.08 11.50
N ASP A 346 1.16 -36.57 11.88
CA ASP A 346 -0.14 -35.97 11.51
C ASP A 346 -0.33 -34.52 12.02
N ASN A 347 0.48 -34.08 12.98
CA ASN A 347 0.35 -32.78 13.63
C ASN A 347 1.54 -31.86 13.33
N VAL A 348 2.67 -32.36 12.84
CA VAL A 348 3.91 -31.58 12.69
C VAL A 348 4.42 -31.66 11.27
N THR A 349 4.60 -30.52 10.63
CA THR A 349 5.18 -30.36 9.30
C THR A 349 6.41 -29.45 9.36
N LEU A 350 7.50 -29.88 8.74
CA LEU A 350 8.68 -29.05 8.48
C LEU A 350 8.55 -28.42 7.09
N VAL A 351 8.99 -27.18 6.96
CA VAL A 351 8.93 -26.41 5.70
C VAL A 351 10.31 -25.82 5.42
N ALA A 352 10.75 -25.91 4.17
CA ALA A 352 11.93 -25.20 3.67
C ALA A 352 11.61 -24.60 2.31
N GLY A 353 12.05 -23.39 2.06
CA GLY A 353 11.85 -22.68 0.80
C GLY A 353 13.06 -21.84 0.42
N PHE A 354 13.28 -21.75 -0.88
CA PHE A 354 14.18 -20.80 -1.53
C PHE A 354 13.47 -20.24 -2.77
N HIS A 355 13.56 -18.93 -2.98
CA HIS A 355 13.10 -18.32 -4.22
C HIS A 355 13.88 -17.05 -4.55
N GLU A 356 14.14 -16.88 -5.83
CA GLU A 356 14.69 -15.64 -6.41
C GLU A 356 13.54 -14.68 -6.75
N GLY A 357 13.72 -13.39 -6.45
CA GLY A 357 12.80 -12.31 -6.79
C GLY A 357 13.49 -11.26 -7.64
N MET A 358 12.70 -10.54 -8.48
CA MET A 358 13.21 -9.45 -9.31
C MET A 358 12.18 -8.34 -9.46
N THR A 359 12.63 -7.08 -9.37
CA THR A 359 11.85 -5.89 -9.67
C THR A 359 12.52 -5.08 -10.76
N PRO A 360 11.91 -4.94 -11.97
CA PRO A 360 12.51 -4.19 -13.06
C PRO A 360 12.53 -2.69 -12.76
N MET A 361 13.63 -2.01 -13.12
CA MET A 361 13.82 -0.57 -12.91
C MET A 361 14.05 0.16 -14.21
N PHE A 362 13.44 1.35 -14.38
CA PHE A 362 13.67 2.20 -15.55
C PHE A 362 15.05 2.86 -15.53
N GLY A 363 15.95 2.40 -16.42
CA GLY A 363 17.28 3.01 -16.62
C GLY A 363 18.31 2.63 -15.57
N ALA A 364 18.07 1.57 -14.82
CA ALA A 364 18.99 0.96 -13.86
C ALA A 364 18.93 -0.57 -13.94
N ALA A 365 19.87 -1.27 -13.32
CA ALA A 365 19.79 -2.72 -13.14
C ALA A 365 18.56 -3.07 -12.30
N PRO A 366 17.90 -4.22 -12.54
CA PRO A 366 16.80 -4.68 -11.71
C PRO A 366 17.26 -4.89 -10.26
N GLU A 367 16.37 -4.66 -9.33
CA GLU A 367 16.53 -5.10 -7.95
C GLU A 367 16.29 -6.61 -7.89
N GLU A 368 17.19 -7.34 -7.25
CA GLU A 368 17.13 -8.80 -7.12
C GLU A 368 17.13 -9.17 -5.64
N ALA A 369 16.47 -10.28 -5.31
CA ALA A 369 16.41 -10.80 -3.96
C ALA A 369 16.50 -12.33 -3.96
N ASP A 370 17.37 -12.88 -3.10
CA ASP A 370 17.46 -14.30 -2.77
C ASP A 370 16.80 -14.52 -1.42
N ASN A 371 15.69 -15.25 -1.41
CA ASN A 371 14.87 -15.47 -0.22
C ASN A 371 14.95 -16.92 0.25
N THR A 372 15.25 -17.13 1.52
CA THR A 372 15.30 -18.43 2.16
C THR A 372 14.36 -18.46 3.37
N GLU A 373 13.58 -19.51 3.50
CA GLU A 373 12.67 -19.73 4.62
C GLU A 373 12.82 -21.14 5.19
N LEU A 374 12.82 -21.26 6.52
CA LEU A 374 12.84 -22.52 7.24
C LEU A 374 11.81 -22.45 8.36
N GLY A 375 10.91 -23.42 8.42
CA GLY A 375 9.83 -23.36 9.39
C GLY A 375 9.33 -24.70 9.88
N ILE A 376 8.55 -24.60 10.97
CA ILE A 376 7.80 -25.71 11.55
C ILE A 376 6.36 -25.27 11.77
N ARG A 377 5.42 -26.14 11.40
CA ARG A 377 3.99 -26.00 11.66
C ARG A 377 3.52 -27.10 12.57
N TYR A 378 2.69 -26.75 13.54
CA TYR A 378 1.98 -27.68 14.40
C TYR A 378 0.49 -27.37 14.34
N SER A 379 -0.35 -28.39 14.10
CA SER A 379 -1.81 -28.27 14.10
C SER A 379 -2.42 -29.47 14.81
N GLU A 380 -3.22 -29.21 15.85
CA GLU A 380 -3.99 -30.23 16.58
C GLU A 380 -5.30 -29.63 17.13
N GLY A 381 -6.43 -30.14 16.67
CA GLY A 381 -7.75 -29.69 17.10
C GLY A 381 -8.03 -28.23 16.74
N THR A 382 -8.05 -27.34 17.73
CA THR A 382 -8.25 -25.89 17.57
C THR A 382 -6.96 -25.09 17.78
N THR A 383 -5.82 -25.76 17.80
CA THR A 383 -4.51 -25.17 18.05
C THR A 383 -3.66 -25.24 16.80
N ASP A 384 -3.25 -24.08 16.28
CA ASP A 384 -2.31 -23.95 15.17
C ASP A 384 -1.13 -23.09 15.62
N ILE A 385 0.10 -23.54 15.34
CA ILE A 385 1.34 -22.84 15.68
C ILE A 385 2.29 -22.93 14.50
N GLU A 386 2.86 -21.80 14.10
CA GLU A 386 3.88 -21.71 13.07
C GLU A 386 5.08 -20.92 13.61
N LEU A 387 6.28 -21.38 13.29
CA LEU A 387 7.52 -20.67 13.55
C LEU A 387 8.40 -20.78 12.32
N PHE A 388 8.76 -19.61 11.74
CA PHE A 388 9.62 -19.50 10.57
C PHE A 388 10.82 -18.62 10.86
N TYR A 389 11.97 -19.02 10.38
CA TYR A 389 13.12 -18.16 10.13
C TYR A 389 13.10 -17.79 8.65
N PHE A 390 13.35 -16.52 8.34
CA PHE A 390 13.51 -16.02 6.99
C PHE A 390 14.80 -15.22 6.85
N SER A 391 15.38 -15.25 5.65
CA SER A 391 16.52 -14.44 5.25
C SER A 391 16.36 -14.03 3.79
N SER A 392 16.49 -12.75 3.49
CA SER A 392 16.43 -12.16 2.15
C SER A 392 17.67 -11.33 1.92
N GLU A 393 18.46 -11.71 0.90
CA GLU A 393 19.63 -10.98 0.46
C GLU A 393 19.27 -10.13 -0.76
N TYR A 394 19.28 -8.79 -0.60
CA TYR A 394 18.95 -7.86 -1.68
C TYR A 394 20.21 -7.35 -2.35
N SER A 395 20.17 -7.31 -3.69
CA SER A 395 21.16 -6.66 -4.52
C SER A 395 20.53 -5.62 -5.45
N ASN A 396 21.34 -4.63 -5.85
CA ASN A 396 20.89 -3.51 -6.70
C ASN A 396 19.69 -2.75 -6.11
N LEU A 397 19.59 -2.65 -4.77
CA LEU A 397 18.54 -1.85 -4.12
C LEU A 397 18.39 -0.52 -4.83
N SER A 398 17.18 -0.20 -5.23
CA SER A 398 16.89 0.94 -6.07
C SER A 398 15.87 1.85 -5.41
N ALA A 399 15.97 3.14 -5.72
CA ALA A 399 15.02 4.12 -5.23
C ALA A 399 14.86 5.27 -6.23
N GLU A 400 13.65 5.77 -6.38
CA GLU A 400 13.37 6.97 -7.18
C GLU A 400 13.28 8.19 -6.25
N CYS A 401 14.03 9.23 -6.56
CA CYS A 401 13.99 10.49 -5.84
C CYS A 401 12.61 11.14 -5.90
N THR A 402 12.01 11.39 -4.76
CA THR A 402 10.73 12.10 -4.65
C THR A 402 10.76 13.11 -3.50
N LEU A 403 9.97 14.18 -3.60
CA LEU A 403 9.85 15.17 -2.51
C LEU A 403 9.40 14.53 -1.19
N VAL A 404 8.58 13.49 -1.26
CA VAL A 404 8.05 12.79 -0.09
C VAL A 404 9.12 11.98 0.64
N SER A 405 10.14 11.50 -0.07
CA SER A 405 11.23 10.74 0.52
C SER A 405 12.08 11.58 1.48
N GLY A 406 12.05 12.89 1.32
CA GLY A 406 12.85 13.81 2.13
C GLY A 406 14.35 13.67 1.94
N ALA A 407 14.75 13.00 0.87
CA ALA A 407 16.15 12.80 0.55
C ALA A 407 16.79 14.08 0.04
N ALA A 408 18.12 14.18 0.14
CA ALA A 408 18.91 15.28 -0.40
C ALA A 408 18.97 15.29 -1.95
N CYS A 409 18.09 14.57 -2.60
CA CYS A 409 18.05 14.40 -4.04
C CYS A 409 17.20 15.48 -4.72
N ASN A 410 17.53 15.77 -5.98
CA ASN A 410 16.72 16.65 -6.81
C ASN A 410 15.54 15.89 -7.45
N PRO A 411 14.30 16.06 -6.95
CA PRO A 411 13.13 15.34 -7.48
C PRO A 411 12.80 15.71 -8.93
N ASP A 412 13.31 16.84 -9.44
CA ASP A 412 13.10 17.25 -10.83
C ASP A 412 13.95 16.46 -11.81
N GLU A 413 15.06 15.89 -11.39
CA GLU A 413 15.92 15.06 -12.22
C GLU A 413 15.37 13.63 -12.36
N SER A 414 14.45 13.20 -11.48
CA SER A 414 13.95 11.82 -11.41
C SER A 414 15.11 10.81 -11.47
N ALA A 415 16.15 11.08 -10.69
CA ALA A 415 17.29 10.20 -10.58
C ALA A 415 16.83 8.86 -9.97
N VAL A 416 17.25 7.76 -10.57
CA VAL A 416 17.09 6.42 -10.02
C VAL A 416 18.45 6.01 -9.49
N PHE A 417 18.52 5.73 -8.21
CA PHE A 417 19.69 5.12 -7.60
C PHE A 417 19.55 3.60 -7.71
N SER A 418 20.63 2.91 -8.06
CA SER A 418 20.74 1.46 -8.01
C SER A 418 22.17 1.10 -7.64
N GLY A 419 22.36 0.09 -6.79
CA GLY A 419 23.66 -0.42 -6.40
C GLY A 419 23.86 -0.61 -4.89
N GLY A 420 22.83 -0.41 -4.09
CA GLY A 420 22.81 -0.80 -2.68
C GLY A 420 22.64 -2.32 -2.53
N SER A 421 23.10 -2.88 -1.43
CA SER A 421 22.76 -4.24 -1.00
C SER A 421 22.36 -4.23 0.47
N ALA A 422 21.45 -5.11 0.82
CA ALA A 422 20.95 -5.22 2.19
C ALA A 422 20.55 -6.65 2.51
N ASP A 423 20.67 -7.03 3.78
CA ASP A 423 20.14 -8.26 4.30
C ASP A 423 18.96 -7.96 5.21
N VAL A 424 17.92 -8.78 5.07
CA VAL A 424 16.73 -8.73 5.92
C VAL A 424 16.49 -10.13 6.46
N GLU A 425 16.67 -10.32 7.77
CA GLU A 425 16.46 -11.60 8.39
C GLU A 425 15.58 -11.50 9.64
N GLY A 426 14.96 -12.61 10.03
CA GLY A 426 14.12 -12.58 11.20
C GLY A 426 13.44 -13.89 11.54
N LEU A 427 12.59 -13.79 12.56
CA LEU A 427 11.74 -14.87 13.03
C LEU A 427 10.28 -14.42 13.00
N GLU A 428 9.42 -15.27 12.46
CA GLU A 428 7.98 -15.12 12.47
C GLU A 428 7.34 -16.22 13.30
N PHE A 429 6.51 -15.81 14.25
CA PHE A 429 5.67 -16.69 15.04
C PHE A 429 4.21 -16.37 14.81
N ASN A 430 3.41 -17.36 14.42
CA ASN A 430 1.96 -17.30 14.37
C ASN A 430 1.38 -18.41 15.23
N GLY A 431 0.49 -18.08 16.14
CA GLY A 431 -0.18 -19.05 16.99
C GLY A 431 -1.64 -18.71 17.17
N SER A 432 -2.51 -19.70 17.07
CA SER A 432 -3.93 -19.56 17.39
C SER A 432 -4.42 -20.77 18.17
N LEU A 433 -5.35 -20.52 19.08
CA LEU A 433 -6.03 -21.55 19.84
C LEU A 433 -7.42 -21.09 20.27
N VAL A 434 -8.31 -22.06 20.52
CA VAL A 434 -9.61 -21.79 21.13
C VAL A 434 -9.71 -22.56 22.44
N LEU A 435 -9.88 -21.81 23.54
CA LEU A 435 -10.11 -22.38 24.86
C LEU A 435 -11.60 -22.54 25.07
N GLU A 436 -12.06 -23.75 25.34
CA GLU A 436 -13.46 -24.01 25.71
C GLU A 436 -13.70 -23.65 27.17
N GLY A 437 -14.55 -22.65 27.40
CA GLY A 437 -15.03 -22.27 28.71
C GLY A 437 -16.30 -23.02 29.11
N GLY A 438 -16.65 -22.98 30.38
CA GLY A 438 -17.95 -23.47 30.83
C GLY A 438 -19.11 -22.60 30.33
N ASN A 439 -20.33 -23.15 30.30
CA ASN A 439 -21.58 -22.42 29.98
C ASN A 439 -21.70 -21.88 28.56
N GLY A 440 -21.16 -22.57 27.56
CA GLY A 440 -21.29 -22.17 26.14
C GLY A 440 -20.50 -20.91 25.77
N ILE A 441 -19.38 -20.70 26.42
CA ILE A 441 -18.44 -19.61 26.09
C ILE A 441 -17.14 -20.24 25.62
N SER A 442 -16.63 -19.81 24.45
CA SER A 442 -15.30 -20.12 23.95
C SER A 442 -14.44 -18.86 23.83
N TYR A 443 -13.14 -19.01 24.00
CA TYR A 443 -12.17 -17.92 24.01
C TYR A 443 -11.12 -18.14 22.91
N PRO A 444 -11.34 -17.61 21.70
CA PRO A 444 -10.31 -17.61 20.67
C PRO A 444 -9.17 -16.65 21.05
N ILE A 445 -7.94 -17.11 20.87
CA ILE A 445 -6.72 -16.34 21.10
C ILE A 445 -5.85 -16.50 19.85
N ALA A 446 -5.32 -15.40 19.34
CA ALA A 446 -4.36 -15.41 18.24
C ALA A 446 -3.21 -14.45 18.54
N LEU A 447 -1.98 -14.88 18.27
CA LEU A 447 -0.76 -14.10 18.40
C LEU A 447 0.04 -14.21 17.10
N ALA A 448 0.34 -13.06 16.50
CA ALA A 448 1.35 -12.93 15.45
C ALA A 448 2.50 -12.08 15.99
N TYR A 449 3.73 -12.52 15.80
CA TYR A 449 4.94 -11.79 16.21
C TYR A 449 6.03 -11.97 15.17
N THR A 450 6.63 -10.87 14.74
CA THR A 450 7.79 -10.85 13.85
C THR A 450 8.92 -10.07 14.52
N SER A 451 10.12 -10.64 14.52
CA SER A 451 11.37 -9.93 14.82
C SER A 451 12.16 -9.80 13.54
N THR A 452 12.61 -8.60 13.22
CA THR A 452 13.31 -8.29 11.95
C THR A 452 14.62 -7.58 12.25
N ASP A 453 15.69 -8.02 11.61
CA ASP A 453 16.96 -7.31 11.45
C ASP A 453 17.11 -6.99 9.96
N ALA A 454 17.24 -5.72 9.61
CA ALA A 454 17.27 -5.26 8.23
C ALA A 454 18.35 -4.17 8.08
N THR A 455 19.47 -4.52 7.48
CA THR A 455 20.67 -3.67 7.44
C THR A 455 21.31 -3.59 6.06
N PHE A 456 21.93 -2.44 5.76
CA PHE A 456 22.74 -2.28 4.56
C PHE A 456 24.07 -3.00 4.69
N ASN A 457 24.47 -3.73 3.64
CA ASN A 457 25.72 -4.49 3.59
C ASN A 457 26.92 -3.65 3.16
N ASN A 458 26.69 -2.57 2.41
CA ASN A 458 27.74 -1.73 1.87
C ASN A 458 27.52 -0.26 2.20
N SER A 459 28.62 0.46 2.40
CA SER A 459 28.57 1.92 2.51
C SER A 459 28.39 2.52 1.13
N SER A 460 27.44 3.44 1.02
CA SER A 460 27.13 4.14 -0.23
C SER A 460 26.67 5.57 0.06
N GLU A 461 26.75 6.43 -0.93
CA GLU A 461 26.12 7.73 -0.92
C GLU A 461 25.10 7.75 -2.07
N SER A 462 23.87 7.98 -1.75
CA SER A 462 22.82 8.08 -2.74
C SER A 462 21.98 9.30 -2.51
N ASP A 463 21.44 9.85 -3.59
CA ASP A 463 20.52 10.98 -3.50
C ASP A 463 19.22 10.61 -2.77
N TYR A 464 18.93 9.32 -2.61
CA TYR A 464 17.72 8.85 -1.93
C TYR A 464 17.93 8.50 -0.46
N PHE A 465 18.90 7.62 -0.16
CA PHE A 465 19.17 7.17 1.21
C PHE A 465 20.08 8.13 1.99
N GLY A 466 20.69 9.10 1.31
CA GLY A 466 21.74 9.94 1.87
C GLY A 466 23.07 9.19 2.00
N VAL A 467 23.84 9.51 3.02
CA VAL A 467 25.08 8.80 3.37
C VAL A 467 24.69 7.56 4.18
N VAL A 468 24.96 6.39 3.62
CA VAL A 468 24.69 5.09 4.22
C VAL A 468 26.02 4.47 4.63
N ALA A 469 26.14 4.00 5.86
CA ALA A 469 27.24 3.12 6.28
C ALA A 469 26.81 1.67 6.28
N ALA A 470 27.73 0.75 6.04
CA ALA A 470 27.46 -0.67 6.23
C ALA A 470 27.06 -0.95 7.68
N GLY A 471 25.93 -1.62 7.88
CA GLY A 471 25.32 -1.88 9.18
C GLY A 471 24.28 -0.83 9.62
N ASP A 472 24.01 0.20 8.83
CA ASP A 472 22.87 1.09 9.08
C ASP A 472 21.55 0.34 8.80
N ASP A 473 20.53 0.63 9.60
CA ASP A 473 19.19 0.04 9.45
C ASP A 473 18.51 0.51 8.14
N LEU A 474 17.75 -0.38 7.50
CA LEU A 474 16.85 0.02 6.41
C LEU A 474 15.72 0.92 6.95
N PRO A 475 15.42 2.05 6.24
CA PRO A 475 14.35 2.95 6.67
C PRO A 475 12.98 2.28 6.76
N TYR A 476 12.18 2.69 7.75
CA TYR A 476 10.80 2.27 7.99
C TYR A 476 10.59 0.77 8.31
N ILE A 477 11.63 -0.01 8.54
CA ILE A 477 11.50 -1.39 8.98
C ILE A 477 11.60 -1.43 10.51
N PRO A 478 10.51 -1.77 11.24
CA PRO A 478 10.56 -1.89 12.68
C PRO A 478 11.29 -3.18 13.10
N SER A 479 12.07 -3.11 14.18
CA SER A 479 12.79 -4.26 14.72
C SER A 479 11.90 -5.39 15.23
N SER A 480 10.62 -5.11 15.48
CA SER A 480 9.60 -6.10 15.81
C SER A 480 8.20 -5.60 15.52
N SER A 481 7.28 -6.53 15.31
CA SER A 481 5.84 -6.27 15.28
C SER A 481 5.08 -7.38 15.98
N MET A 482 4.02 -7.05 16.72
CA MET A 482 3.17 -8.00 17.42
C MET A 482 1.70 -7.62 17.25
N SER A 483 0.85 -8.62 17.05
CA SER A 483 -0.60 -8.50 17.12
C SER A 483 -1.15 -9.62 17.99
N LEU A 484 -1.70 -9.27 19.16
CA LEU A 484 -2.39 -10.19 20.05
C LEU A 484 -3.89 -9.92 20.00
N VAL A 485 -4.66 -10.94 19.64
CA VAL A 485 -6.13 -10.89 19.66
C VAL A 485 -6.63 -11.88 20.72
N MET A 486 -7.43 -11.40 21.66
CA MET A 486 -8.13 -12.22 22.65
C MET A 486 -9.62 -11.96 22.53
N GLY A 487 -10.39 -13.02 22.28
CA GLY A 487 -11.81 -12.94 22.05
C GLY A 487 -12.65 -13.77 23.01
N PHE A 488 -13.94 -13.57 22.92
CA PHE A 488 -14.96 -14.46 23.47
C PHE A 488 -16.11 -14.63 22.50
N LEU A 489 -16.67 -15.80 22.46
CA LEU A 489 -17.87 -16.17 21.70
C LEU A 489 -18.86 -16.85 22.65
N THR A 490 -20.15 -16.52 22.53
CA THR A 490 -21.19 -17.12 23.37
C THR A 490 -22.30 -17.73 22.51
N ASP A 491 -22.97 -18.75 23.02
CA ASP A 491 -24.09 -19.42 22.34
C ASP A 491 -25.27 -18.47 22.05
N ASN A 492 -25.41 -17.39 22.82
CA ASN A 492 -26.48 -16.43 22.62
C ASN A 492 -26.18 -15.36 21.55
N GLY A 493 -25.06 -15.52 20.80
CA GLY A 493 -24.67 -14.62 19.71
C GLY A 493 -24.01 -13.31 20.16
N LEU A 494 -23.59 -13.19 21.41
CA LEU A 494 -22.70 -12.10 21.86
C LEU A 494 -21.26 -12.55 21.65
N SER A 495 -20.46 -11.71 21.00
CA SER A 495 -19.03 -11.91 20.82
C SER A 495 -18.26 -10.60 20.98
N GLY A 496 -17.00 -10.68 21.28
CA GLY A 496 -16.13 -9.51 21.32
C GLY A 496 -14.67 -9.92 21.28
N ASN A 497 -13.81 -8.97 20.97
CA ASN A 497 -12.37 -9.16 21.04
C ASN A 497 -11.66 -7.86 21.47
N MET A 498 -10.49 -8.07 22.02
CA MET A 498 -9.48 -7.06 22.26
C MET A 498 -8.30 -7.37 21.33
N ARG A 499 -7.81 -6.36 20.63
CA ARG A 499 -6.61 -6.44 19.79
C ARG A 499 -5.56 -5.49 20.34
N LEU A 500 -4.39 -6.03 20.67
CA LEU A 500 -3.20 -5.27 21.04
C LEU A 500 -2.21 -5.37 19.89
N ILE A 501 -1.79 -4.22 19.36
CA ILE A 501 -0.75 -4.10 18.34
C ILE A 501 0.43 -3.41 19.00
N ASP A 502 1.62 -3.97 18.89
CA ASP A 502 2.87 -3.37 19.34
C ASP A 502 3.85 -3.33 18.16
N VAL A 503 4.41 -2.16 17.90
CA VAL A 503 5.34 -1.92 16.79
C VAL A 503 6.64 -1.41 17.37
N GLY A 504 7.73 -2.10 17.08
CA GLY A 504 9.09 -1.73 17.47
C GLY A 504 9.54 -0.40 16.86
N SER A 505 10.65 0.12 17.32
CA SER A 505 11.19 1.35 16.78
C SER A 505 11.78 1.17 15.37
N SER A 506 11.72 2.23 14.56
CA SER A 506 12.36 2.33 13.24
C SER A 506 12.89 3.75 13.00
N CYS A 507 13.47 3.98 11.84
CA CYS A 507 13.94 5.30 11.42
C CYS A 507 13.40 5.65 10.02
N SER A 508 13.23 6.94 9.74
CA SER A 508 12.76 7.40 8.42
C SER A 508 13.87 7.49 7.36
N ILE A 509 15.13 7.44 7.77
CA ILE A 509 16.33 7.42 6.90
C ILE A 509 17.37 6.45 7.48
N ALA A 510 18.34 6.03 6.67
CA ALA A 510 19.40 5.10 7.07
C ALA A 510 20.27 5.68 8.22
N ALA A 511 20.82 6.87 8.06
CA ALA A 511 21.58 7.56 9.10
C ALA A 511 20.64 8.15 10.16
N CYS A 512 20.15 7.34 11.07
CA CYS A 512 19.11 7.66 12.03
C CYS A 512 19.48 8.80 13.00
N GLY A 513 18.94 9.99 12.76
CA GLY A 513 19.07 11.14 13.67
C GLY A 513 17.92 11.23 14.68
N THR A 514 18.03 12.18 15.61
CA THR A 514 17.03 12.40 16.66
C THR A 514 15.62 12.65 16.09
N PHE A 515 15.51 13.38 15.00
CA PHE A 515 14.23 13.75 14.38
C PHE A 515 13.78 12.78 13.28
N ASN A 516 14.57 11.72 13.02
CA ASN A 516 14.22 10.64 12.11
C ASN A 516 13.71 9.40 12.85
N LYS A 517 13.92 9.33 14.17
CA LYS A 517 13.50 8.20 15.00
C LYS A 517 11.98 8.15 15.12
N ILE A 518 11.43 6.97 14.84
CA ILE A 518 10.06 6.56 15.14
C ILE A 518 10.17 5.62 16.34
N HIS A 519 9.63 6.03 17.48
CA HIS A 519 9.69 5.22 18.70
C HIS A 519 8.72 4.04 18.63
N ALA A 520 9.01 3.00 19.41
CA ALA A 520 8.06 1.93 19.60
C ALA A 520 6.73 2.46 20.16
N HIS A 521 5.62 1.92 19.68
CA HIS A 521 4.27 2.36 20.06
C HIS A 521 3.29 1.20 20.08
N THR A 522 2.20 1.39 20.81
CA THR A 522 1.20 0.36 21.04
C THR A 522 -0.19 0.89 20.71
N ILE A 523 -1.04 0.07 20.12
CA ILE A 523 -2.45 0.39 19.81
C ILE A 523 -3.33 -0.67 20.47
N LEU A 524 -4.37 -0.24 21.17
CA LEU A 524 -5.38 -1.11 21.77
C LEU A 524 -6.74 -0.84 21.15
N ASP A 525 -7.31 -1.87 20.51
CA ASP A 525 -8.66 -1.84 19.93
C ASP A 525 -9.58 -2.81 20.64
N LEU A 526 -10.89 -2.46 20.74
CA LEU A 526 -11.94 -3.32 21.26
C LEU A 526 -13.10 -3.41 20.26
N ASN A 527 -13.63 -4.63 20.10
CA ASN A 527 -14.81 -4.90 19.29
C ASN A 527 -15.85 -5.67 20.12
N LEU A 528 -17.10 -5.29 20.01
CA LEU A 528 -18.22 -5.99 20.59
C LEU A 528 -19.31 -6.16 19.53
N ARG A 529 -19.82 -7.36 19.34
CA ARG A 529 -20.87 -7.70 18.37
C ARG A 529 -21.97 -8.50 19.02
N LYS A 530 -23.21 -8.22 18.65
CA LYS A 530 -24.40 -8.97 19.03
C LYS A 530 -25.19 -9.40 17.80
N ALA A 531 -25.28 -10.70 17.57
CA ALA A 531 -26.25 -11.26 16.63
C ALA A 531 -27.65 -11.09 17.23
N LEU A 532 -28.53 -10.39 16.52
CA LEU A 532 -29.93 -10.22 16.89
C LEU A 532 -30.78 -11.40 16.43
N ASN A 533 -30.42 -11.96 15.29
CA ASN A 533 -30.92 -13.20 14.69
C ASN A 533 -29.92 -13.68 13.61
N ASP A 534 -30.28 -14.72 12.84
CA ASP A 534 -29.40 -15.30 11.79
C ASP A 534 -29.07 -14.32 10.65
N ALA A 535 -29.89 -13.30 10.45
CA ALA A 535 -29.75 -12.34 9.38
C ALA A 535 -29.15 -10.99 9.83
N MET A 536 -29.25 -10.65 11.10
CA MET A 536 -28.97 -9.29 11.58
C MET A 536 -28.02 -9.29 12.75
N ASP A 537 -27.05 -8.39 12.70
CA ASP A 537 -26.17 -8.09 13.81
C ASP A 537 -25.85 -6.59 13.94
N VAL A 538 -25.56 -6.20 15.18
CA VAL A 538 -25.07 -4.86 15.55
C VAL A 538 -23.72 -4.99 16.22
N TYR A 539 -22.87 -3.98 16.06
CA TYR A 539 -21.55 -4.00 16.67
C TYR A 539 -21.04 -2.61 17.03
N LEU A 540 -20.11 -2.61 17.97
CA LEU A 540 -19.38 -1.44 18.46
C LEU A 540 -17.89 -1.70 18.26
N ILE A 541 -17.17 -0.72 17.69
CA ILE A 541 -15.73 -0.73 17.53
C ILE A 541 -15.16 0.48 18.27
N LEU A 542 -14.15 0.26 19.08
CA LEU A 542 -13.35 1.28 19.76
C LEU A 542 -11.91 1.12 19.29
N GLU A 543 -11.43 2.06 18.49
CA GLU A 543 -10.04 2.10 18.02
C GLU A 543 -9.20 3.01 18.91
N ASN A 544 -7.93 2.65 19.14
CA ASN A 544 -7.02 3.37 20.02
C ASN A 544 -7.65 3.76 21.36
N VAL A 545 -8.10 2.76 22.13
CA VAL A 545 -8.85 2.96 23.38
C VAL A 545 -8.07 3.79 24.40
N THR A 546 -6.76 3.68 24.42
CA THR A 546 -5.85 4.42 25.29
C THR A 546 -5.72 5.90 24.92
N ASP A 547 -6.10 6.26 23.69
CA ASP A 547 -5.99 7.61 23.12
C ASP A 547 -4.53 8.11 23.08
N ASP A 548 -3.59 7.20 22.79
CA ASP A 548 -2.18 7.54 22.68
C ASP A 548 -1.90 8.38 21.43
N GLU A 549 -0.96 9.31 21.56
CA GLU A 549 -0.60 10.29 20.52
C GLU A 549 0.85 10.09 20.03
N ASP A 550 1.27 8.84 19.88
CA ASP A 550 2.61 8.51 19.45
C ASP A 550 2.89 8.94 18.00
N ILE A 551 4.18 9.18 17.70
CA ILE A 551 4.64 9.38 16.34
C ILE A 551 4.75 8.01 15.68
N ILE A 552 3.87 7.73 14.71
CA ILE A 552 3.81 6.44 14.00
C ILE A 552 4.52 6.47 12.64
N SER A 553 4.78 7.64 12.11
CA SER A 553 5.55 7.82 10.88
C SER A 553 6.16 9.23 10.83
N ARG A 554 7.13 9.42 9.93
CA ARG A 554 7.70 10.71 9.62
C ARG A 554 7.69 10.95 8.12
N ALA A 555 7.06 12.03 7.68
CA ALA A 555 6.98 12.40 6.28
C ALA A 555 6.77 13.93 6.15
N PRO A 556 7.49 14.59 5.24
CA PRO A 556 8.69 14.09 4.61
C PRO A 556 9.81 13.94 5.66
N SER A 557 10.65 12.94 5.52
CA SER A 557 11.84 12.65 6.37
C SER A 557 11.66 12.86 7.89
N GLU A 558 11.72 14.13 8.39
CA GLU A 558 11.66 14.48 9.82
C GLU A 558 10.25 14.85 10.31
N GLY A 559 9.29 15.04 9.41
CA GLY A 559 7.93 15.50 9.74
C GLY A 559 7.13 14.48 10.54
N ALA A 560 6.82 14.77 11.80
CA ALA A 560 6.12 13.88 12.71
C ALA A 560 4.63 13.75 12.37
N ARG A 561 4.10 12.52 12.28
CA ARG A 561 2.68 12.21 12.09
C ARG A 561 2.16 11.39 13.25
N SER A 562 1.04 11.84 13.81
CA SER A 562 0.44 11.20 14.98
C SER A 562 -0.33 9.93 14.63
N GLN A 563 -0.42 9.05 15.62
CA GLN A 563 -1.40 7.98 15.67
C GLN A 563 -2.82 8.56 15.59
N LYS A 564 -3.76 7.82 14.96
CA LYS A 564 -5.18 8.17 14.94
C LYS A 564 -5.73 8.31 16.36
N PRO A 565 -6.57 9.32 16.67
CA PRO A 565 -7.19 9.43 18.00
C PRO A 565 -8.10 8.24 18.30
N ARG A 566 -8.44 8.08 19.59
CA ARG A 566 -9.51 7.17 19.95
C ARG A 566 -10.75 7.48 19.12
N THR A 567 -11.31 6.46 18.49
CA THR A 567 -12.45 6.59 17.60
C THR A 567 -13.51 5.54 17.96
N ILE A 568 -14.76 5.98 18.07
CA ILE A 568 -15.90 5.13 18.33
C ILE A 568 -16.70 4.96 17.04
N LYS A 569 -17.02 3.70 16.69
CA LYS A 569 -17.88 3.35 15.55
C LYS A 569 -18.97 2.40 15.99
N VAL A 570 -20.15 2.57 15.43
CA VAL A 570 -21.27 1.64 15.58
C VAL A 570 -21.66 1.12 14.20
N GLY A 571 -21.99 -0.14 14.13
CA GLY A 571 -22.34 -0.75 12.86
C GLY A 571 -23.53 -1.69 12.96
N PHE A 572 -24.18 -1.84 11.82
CA PHE A 572 -25.29 -2.75 11.59
C PHE A 572 -25.02 -3.55 10.33
N SER A 573 -25.29 -4.85 10.36
CA SER A 573 -25.18 -5.74 9.21
C SER A 573 -26.47 -6.53 9.04
N TYR A 574 -26.93 -6.66 7.78
CA TYR A 574 -28.13 -7.40 7.42
C TYR A 574 -27.84 -8.28 6.18
N LYS A 575 -28.16 -9.55 6.29
CA LYS A 575 -28.12 -10.55 5.20
C LYS A 575 -29.54 -10.89 4.76
N PHE A 576 -29.80 -10.99 3.47
CA PHE A 576 -31.13 -11.24 2.92
C PHE A 576 -31.09 -12.09 1.66
#